data_c52c0c44fcad51c223b63e391f281e37
#
_entry.id   c52c0c44fcad51c223b63e391f281e37
#
_cell.length_a   1.000
_cell.length_b   1.000
_cell.length_c   1.000
_cell.angle_alpha   90.00
_cell.angle_beta   90.00
_cell.angle_gamma   90.00
#
_symmetry.space_group_name_H-M   'P 1'
#
loop_
_entity.id
_entity.type
_entity.pdbx_description
1 polymer ?
#
loop_
_entity_poly.entity_id
_entity_poly.type
_entity_poly.pdbx_seq_one_letter_code
_entity_poly.pdbx_strand_id
1 'polypeptide(L)'
;MRGGKEGQLPGAHQYQYVYNITVDNYAGYLCVPHNFSHGGDGILSSTYYYNRGYCDGPYGAFLMVKNNLVNMLNHPHIDSIPEMKAIGLLLYNYSAQEMVDLYGSIPYVDHKNNKETNPFTFNKMADIYETIVDNLDTINACLKHYEQRPGWYKSRLNGILQQSDWVTKDFSIDTWRRFANSLKLRMAMHIVKVDRTKAQKWAQEAVTEGVIETENQEIALDPVVSGFTHPLVDISKLWGDSRLNASFESLLFSLKHPYVQDDYALFEKNSSQIVNETNPEEIEPTNSRIVGLRAGISMVSGQTVSVNPRIAYSAVSSNRISMAPLYLMKLSEVQFLRAEGAVRNWAMGGSAQSFYEAGIRSAQLDQRTNSQYGQKVDEYMSVEEPVAYAYTDPMDHTNDIASVTKIGVKWNEGDTPETKLEKIITQKYIAGFPYSYEAWNDLRRTGYPKIFPVLNVEDGDGSLVQGDLIRKIPLPGRDTSAGLSDIQTSGIEALGGTDTQGTRVWWDVEGSNF
;
A
#
# COMPACT_ATOMS: atom_id res chain seq x y z
N MET A 1 -5.92 -11.41 -2.05
CA MET A 1 -5.37 -10.18 -1.48
C MET A 1 -4.03 -9.80 -2.10
N ARG A 2 -2.98 -10.50 -1.97
CA ARG A 2 -1.64 -10.09 -2.45
C ARG A 2 -1.25 -10.72 -3.80
N GLY A 3 -2.14 -10.72 -4.79
CA GLY A 3 -1.85 -11.18 -6.15
C GLY A 3 -1.93 -12.70 -6.37
N GLY A 4 -2.59 -13.44 -5.49
CA GLY A 4 -2.85 -14.87 -5.69
C GLY A 4 -4.12 -15.15 -6.48
N LYS A 5 -4.17 -16.31 -7.16
CA LYS A 5 -5.40 -16.91 -7.68
C LYS A 5 -6.02 -17.83 -6.63
N GLU A 6 -7.30 -18.16 -6.81
CA GLU A 6 -7.99 -19.12 -5.96
C GLU A 6 -7.21 -20.44 -5.84
N GLY A 7 -6.91 -20.86 -4.61
CA GLY A 7 -6.13 -22.05 -4.33
C GLY A 7 -4.66 -22.01 -4.76
N GLN A 8 -4.12 -20.83 -5.11
CA GLN A 8 -2.74 -20.67 -5.58
C GLN A 8 -1.99 -19.61 -4.76
N LEU A 9 -0.68 -19.76 -4.72
CA LEU A 9 0.23 -18.75 -4.15
C LEU A 9 0.27 -17.48 -5.00
N PRO A 10 0.70 -16.33 -4.43
CA PRO A 10 0.85 -15.09 -5.17
C PRO A 10 1.70 -15.27 -6.44
N GLY A 11 1.16 -14.84 -7.56
CA GLY A 11 1.83 -14.90 -8.87
C GLY A 11 2.11 -13.51 -9.43
N ALA A 12 3.15 -13.40 -10.23
CA ALA A 12 3.60 -12.12 -10.79
C ALA A 12 2.51 -11.43 -11.62
N HIS A 13 1.82 -12.17 -12.47
CA HIS A 13 0.77 -11.63 -13.33
C HIS A 13 -0.39 -11.00 -12.54
N GLN A 14 -0.88 -11.67 -11.48
CA GLN A 14 -1.95 -11.11 -10.64
C GLN A 14 -1.46 -9.94 -9.81
N TYR A 15 -0.24 -10.02 -9.26
CA TYR A 15 0.37 -8.93 -8.50
C TYR A 15 0.55 -7.68 -9.38
N GLN A 16 0.95 -7.85 -10.64
CA GLN A 16 1.09 -6.76 -11.60
C GLN A 16 -0.22 -6.01 -11.79
N TYR A 17 -1.34 -6.72 -11.97
CA TYR A 17 -2.67 -6.10 -12.10
C TYR A 17 -3.17 -5.43 -10.82
N VAL A 18 -2.80 -5.97 -9.65
CA VAL A 18 -3.26 -5.44 -8.35
C VAL A 18 -2.46 -4.20 -7.95
N TYR A 19 -1.16 -4.16 -8.23
CA TYR A 19 -0.26 -3.13 -7.72
C TYR A 19 0.51 -2.39 -8.82
N ASN A 20 1.26 -3.12 -9.64
CA ASN A 20 2.37 -2.56 -10.40
C ASN A 20 1.93 -1.59 -11.50
N ILE A 21 0.89 -1.91 -12.24
CA ILE A 21 0.38 -1.07 -13.33
C ILE A 21 -0.62 0.00 -12.89
N THR A 22 -0.90 0.11 -11.61
CA THR A 22 -1.81 1.12 -11.02
C THR A 22 -1.13 1.81 -9.83
N VAL A 23 -1.39 1.35 -8.64
CA VAL A 23 -1.07 2.04 -7.37
C VAL A 23 0.41 2.25 -7.11
N ASP A 24 1.31 1.40 -7.62
CA ASP A 24 2.76 1.61 -7.49
C ASP A 24 3.21 2.90 -8.16
N ASN A 25 2.60 3.22 -9.32
CA ASN A 25 2.85 4.48 -10.03
C ASN A 25 2.22 5.67 -9.29
N TYR A 26 1.01 5.51 -8.76
CA TYR A 26 0.28 6.59 -8.07
C TYR A 26 0.92 6.94 -6.73
N ALA A 27 1.45 5.95 -6.03
CA ALA A 27 2.23 6.16 -4.81
C ALA A 27 3.63 6.71 -5.07
N GLY A 28 4.16 6.59 -6.29
CA GLY A 28 5.51 7.04 -6.63
C GLY A 28 6.63 6.12 -6.15
N TYR A 29 6.34 4.85 -5.89
CA TYR A 29 7.37 3.85 -5.56
C TYR A 29 8.09 3.32 -6.78
N LEU A 30 7.31 2.88 -7.76
CA LEU A 30 7.77 2.29 -9.00
C LEU A 30 7.12 3.01 -10.18
N CYS A 31 7.71 2.85 -11.34
CA CYS A 31 7.24 3.43 -12.58
C CYS A 31 7.29 2.37 -13.68
N VAL A 32 6.23 2.27 -14.48
CA VAL A 32 6.23 1.40 -15.68
C VAL A 32 7.05 2.06 -16.77
N PRO A 33 8.01 1.35 -17.37
CA PRO A 33 8.93 1.93 -18.37
C PRO A 33 8.40 1.87 -19.81
N HIS A 34 7.25 1.26 -20.05
CA HIS A 34 6.62 1.11 -21.36
C HIS A 34 5.09 1.08 -21.25
N ASN A 35 4.44 1.18 -22.40
CA ASN A 35 2.98 1.08 -22.47
C ASN A 35 2.53 -0.37 -22.31
N PHE A 36 1.44 -0.54 -21.60
CA PHE A 36 0.65 -1.76 -21.59
C PHE A 36 -0.57 -1.56 -22.48
N SER A 37 -0.98 -2.60 -23.22
CA SER A 37 -2.20 -2.58 -24.03
C SER A 37 -3.14 -3.70 -23.60
N HIS A 38 -4.43 -3.38 -23.48
CA HIS A 38 -5.50 -4.33 -23.24
C HIS A 38 -6.68 -3.98 -24.14
N GLY A 39 -7.06 -4.92 -25.01
CA GLY A 39 -8.19 -4.70 -25.92
C GLY A 39 -8.00 -3.58 -26.95
N GLY A 40 -6.75 -3.21 -27.24
CA GLY A 40 -6.41 -2.14 -28.19
C GLY A 40 -6.12 -0.79 -27.56
N ASP A 41 -6.44 -0.59 -26.29
CA ASP A 41 -6.11 0.64 -25.55
C ASP A 41 -4.72 0.53 -24.92
N GLY A 42 -3.89 1.58 -25.05
CA GLY A 42 -2.62 1.68 -24.35
C GLY A 42 -2.83 2.11 -22.92
N ILE A 43 -2.04 1.57 -21.98
CA ILE A 43 -1.96 2.09 -20.63
C ILE A 43 -0.68 2.87 -20.43
N LEU A 44 -0.84 4.07 -19.90
CA LEU A 44 0.24 4.92 -19.45
C LEU A 44 0.01 5.23 -17.96
N SER A 45 0.14 4.22 -17.10
CA SER A 45 -0.07 4.40 -15.65
C SER A 45 0.80 5.50 -15.07
N SER A 46 1.99 5.69 -15.61
CA SER A 46 2.90 6.77 -15.21
C SER A 46 2.44 8.17 -15.63
N THR A 47 1.50 8.28 -16.58
CA THR A 47 0.87 9.52 -17.01
C THR A 47 -0.58 9.66 -16.52
N TYR A 48 -1.03 8.77 -15.66
CA TYR A 48 -2.41 8.68 -15.15
C TYR A 48 -3.48 8.38 -16.22
N TYR A 49 -3.07 7.93 -17.39
CA TYR A 49 -4.03 7.49 -18.39
C TYR A 49 -4.85 6.31 -17.88
N TYR A 50 -6.17 6.48 -17.84
CA TYR A 50 -7.09 5.45 -17.39
C TYR A 50 -7.22 4.34 -18.41
N ASN A 51 -6.89 3.13 -18.03
CA ASN A 51 -7.21 1.94 -18.81
C ASN A 51 -8.21 1.06 -18.06
N ARG A 52 -9.37 0.89 -18.66
CA ARG A 52 -10.50 0.16 -18.08
C ARG A 52 -10.15 -1.26 -17.69
N GLY A 53 -9.56 -2.04 -18.61
CA GLY A 53 -9.34 -3.47 -18.43
C GLY A 53 -8.39 -3.81 -17.28
N TYR A 54 -7.54 -2.86 -16.87
CA TYR A 54 -6.61 -3.07 -15.75
C TYR A 54 -7.08 -2.45 -14.44
N CYS A 55 -7.88 -1.41 -14.49
CA CYS A 55 -8.36 -0.74 -13.28
C CYS A 55 -9.29 -1.63 -12.44
N ASP A 56 -9.91 -2.64 -13.03
CA ASP A 56 -10.69 -3.66 -12.32
C ASP A 56 -9.83 -4.79 -11.72
N GLY A 57 -8.52 -4.80 -11.96
CA GLY A 57 -7.60 -5.81 -11.43
C GLY A 57 -7.64 -5.97 -9.91
N PRO A 58 -7.51 -4.88 -9.11
CA PRO A 58 -7.65 -4.96 -7.66
C PRO A 58 -9.00 -5.49 -7.21
N TYR A 59 -10.08 -5.08 -7.89
CA TYR A 59 -11.42 -5.56 -7.57
C TYR A 59 -11.61 -7.04 -7.89
N GLY A 60 -11.01 -7.54 -8.98
CA GLY A 60 -10.97 -8.97 -9.28
C GLY A 60 -10.31 -9.79 -8.18
N ALA A 61 -9.22 -9.28 -7.59
CA ALA A 61 -8.58 -9.90 -6.44
C ALA A 61 -9.47 -9.89 -5.19
N PHE A 62 -10.21 -8.80 -4.94
CA PHE A 62 -11.20 -8.75 -3.87
C PHE A 62 -12.32 -9.77 -4.06
N LEU A 63 -12.85 -9.92 -5.29
CA LEU A 63 -13.89 -10.91 -5.57
C LEU A 63 -13.41 -12.34 -5.32
N MET A 64 -12.12 -12.66 -5.57
CA MET A 64 -11.56 -13.96 -5.18
C MET A 64 -11.58 -14.15 -3.66
N VAL A 65 -11.18 -13.15 -2.88
CA VAL A 65 -11.25 -13.20 -1.41
C VAL A 65 -12.69 -13.38 -0.97
N LYS A 66 -13.62 -12.58 -1.50
CA LYS A 66 -15.06 -12.67 -1.24
C LYS A 66 -15.57 -14.09 -1.50
N ASN A 67 -15.30 -14.65 -2.68
CA ASN A 67 -15.83 -15.97 -3.06
C ASN A 67 -15.31 -17.10 -2.15
N ASN A 68 -14.07 -16.99 -1.64
CA ASN A 68 -13.54 -17.96 -0.69
C ASN A 68 -14.12 -17.81 0.73
N LEU A 69 -14.47 -16.62 1.15
CA LEU A 69 -14.89 -16.36 2.53
C LEU A 69 -16.39 -16.38 2.76
N VAL A 70 -17.19 -15.84 1.82
CA VAL A 70 -18.63 -15.63 2.10
C VAL A 70 -19.42 -16.93 2.24
N ASN A 71 -19.01 -18.00 1.56
CA ASN A 71 -19.63 -19.33 1.72
C ASN A 71 -19.40 -19.87 3.15
N MET A 72 -18.20 -19.67 3.70
CA MET A 72 -17.91 -20.02 5.08
C MET A 72 -18.67 -19.11 6.06
N LEU A 73 -18.68 -17.81 5.84
CA LEU A 73 -19.32 -16.83 6.72
C LEU A 73 -20.85 -17.02 6.80
N ASN A 74 -21.47 -17.53 5.75
CA ASN A 74 -22.91 -17.83 5.68
C ASN A 74 -23.24 -19.31 5.92
N HIS A 75 -22.27 -20.14 6.29
CA HIS A 75 -22.50 -21.56 6.54
C HIS A 75 -23.32 -21.77 7.82
N PRO A 76 -24.39 -22.62 7.82
CA PRO A 76 -25.29 -22.80 8.97
C PRO A 76 -24.60 -23.19 10.29
N HIS A 77 -23.45 -23.82 10.23
CA HIS A 77 -22.72 -24.30 11.42
C HIS A 77 -21.53 -23.43 11.83
N ILE A 78 -21.26 -22.31 11.14
CA ILE A 78 -20.07 -21.48 11.43
C ILE A 78 -20.14 -20.87 12.83
N ASP A 79 -21.34 -20.63 13.35
CA ASP A 79 -21.54 -20.10 14.71
C ASP A 79 -21.09 -21.05 15.82
N SER A 80 -20.86 -22.33 15.51
CA SER A 80 -20.26 -23.30 16.45
C SER A 80 -18.75 -23.07 16.65
N ILE A 81 -18.09 -22.35 15.73
CA ILE A 81 -16.68 -21.97 15.80
C ILE A 81 -16.57 -20.45 15.56
N PRO A 82 -17.05 -19.63 16.51
CA PRO A 82 -17.20 -18.19 16.28
C PRO A 82 -15.86 -17.48 16.05
N GLU A 83 -14.75 -17.99 16.58
CA GLU A 83 -13.42 -17.44 16.34
C GLU A 83 -13.00 -17.58 14.86
N MET A 84 -13.32 -18.69 14.20
CA MET A 84 -13.06 -18.85 12.75
C MET A 84 -13.96 -17.93 11.92
N LYS A 85 -15.23 -17.76 12.32
CA LYS A 85 -16.11 -16.77 11.70
C LYS A 85 -15.55 -15.35 11.84
N ALA A 86 -15.06 -15.00 13.02
CA ALA A 86 -14.45 -13.70 13.31
C ALA A 86 -13.20 -13.46 12.44
N ILE A 87 -12.31 -14.44 12.30
CA ILE A 87 -11.12 -14.35 11.43
C ILE A 87 -11.53 -14.19 9.97
N GLY A 88 -12.48 -14.98 9.48
CA GLY A 88 -12.98 -14.85 8.11
C GLY A 88 -13.62 -13.48 7.85
N LEU A 89 -14.41 -12.96 8.80
CA LEU A 89 -15.00 -11.62 8.70
C LEU A 89 -13.93 -10.52 8.73
N LEU A 90 -12.88 -10.69 9.54
CA LEU A 90 -11.73 -9.77 9.57
C LEU A 90 -11.03 -9.70 8.21
N LEU A 91 -10.75 -10.84 7.59
CA LEU A 91 -10.12 -10.88 6.26
C LEU A 91 -11.01 -10.27 5.17
N TYR A 92 -12.33 -10.48 5.24
CA TYR A 92 -13.28 -9.83 4.36
C TYR A 92 -13.26 -8.31 4.53
N ASN A 93 -13.34 -7.82 5.77
CA ASN A 93 -13.33 -6.40 6.10
C ASN A 93 -12.00 -5.73 5.71
N TYR A 94 -10.88 -6.39 5.94
CA TYR A 94 -9.56 -5.91 5.50
C TYR A 94 -9.52 -5.70 3.98
N SER A 95 -9.97 -6.69 3.22
CA SER A 95 -10.00 -6.59 1.76
C SER A 95 -10.99 -5.54 1.26
N ALA A 96 -12.14 -5.41 1.92
CA ALA A 96 -13.15 -4.42 1.58
C ALA A 96 -12.66 -2.98 1.87
N GLN A 97 -11.90 -2.78 2.97
CA GLN A 97 -11.27 -1.49 3.29
C GLN A 97 -10.28 -1.07 2.19
N GLU A 98 -9.40 -1.97 1.75
CA GLU A 98 -8.50 -1.67 0.63
C GLU A 98 -9.28 -1.24 -0.63
N MET A 99 -10.37 -1.94 -0.95
CA MET A 99 -11.17 -1.64 -2.15
C MET A 99 -11.93 -0.33 -2.06
N VAL A 100 -12.56 -0.06 -0.93
CA VAL A 100 -13.30 1.19 -0.79
C VAL A 100 -12.39 2.41 -0.78
N ASP A 101 -11.15 2.27 -0.32
CA ASP A 101 -10.13 3.32 -0.40
C ASP A 101 -9.64 3.57 -1.83
N LEU A 102 -9.65 2.54 -2.68
CA LEU A 102 -9.28 2.68 -4.10
C LEU A 102 -10.40 3.32 -4.93
N TYR A 103 -11.62 2.86 -4.73
CA TYR A 103 -12.76 3.14 -5.62
C TYR A 103 -13.74 4.18 -5.05
N GLY A 104 -13.70 4.44 -3.74
CA GLY A 104 -14.65 5.34 -3.04
C GLY A 104 -15.99 4.71 -2.71
N SER A 105 -16.39 3.64 -3.37
CA SER A 105 -17.61 2.87 -3.11
C SER A 105 -17.51 1.47 -3.71
N ILE A 106 -18.14 0.49 -3.09
CA ILE A 106 -18.27 -0.88 -3.58
C ILE A 106 -19.63 -1.47 -3.13
N PRO A 107 -20.13 -2.55 -3.75
CA PRO A 107 -21.31 -3.27 -3.28
C PRO A 107 -21.01 -4.13 -2.04
N TYR A 108 -20.60 -3.50 -0.95
CA TYR A 108 -20.11 -4.18 0.27
C TYR A 108 -21.15 -5.14 0.86
N VAL A 109 -22.39 -4.66 1.04
CA VAL A 109 -23.47 -5.45 1.67
C VAL A 109 -23.89 -6.60 0.79
N ASP A 110 -24.09 -6.35 -0.51
CA ASP A 110 -24.50 -7.38 -1.47
C ASP A 110 -23.45 -8.50 -1.54
N HIS A 111 -22.18 -8.15 -1.57
CA HIS A 111 -21.08 -9.13 -1.58
C HIS A 111 -20.94 -9.90 -0.28
N LYS A 112 -21.09 -9.25 0.87
CA LYS A 112 -21.06 -9.92 2.19
C LYS A 112 -22.19 -10.94 2.33
N ASN A 113 -23.35 -10.64 1.77
CA ASN A 113 -24.53 -11.52 1.78
C ASN A 113 -24.56 -12.54 0.64
N ASN A 114 -23.42 -12.67 -0.07
CA ASN A 114 -23.26 -13.60 -1.20
C ASN A 114 -24.27 -13.42 -2.35
N LYS A 115 -24.69 -12.17 -2.61
CA LYS A 115 -25.46 -11.89 -3.83
C LYS A 115 -24.56 -12.14 -5.06
N GLU A 116 -25.04 -12.94 -6.00
CA GLU A 116 -24.25 -13.43 -7.13
C GLU A 116 -24.58 -12.73 -8.46
N THR A 117 -25.72 -12.04 -8.52
CA THR A 117 -26.24 -11.47 -9.77
C THR A 117 -26.61 -10.00 -9.65
N ASN A 118 -26.43 -9.28 -10.75
CA ASN A 118 -26.89 -7.88 -10.88
C ASN A 118 -28.43 -7.76 -10.68
N PRO A 119 -28.92 -6.58 -10.30
CA PRO A 119 -28.14 -5.37 -10.03
C PRO A 119 -27.45 -5.43 -8.66
N PHE A 120 -26.22 -4.91 -8.57
CA PHE A 120 -25.52 -4.69 -7.31
C PHE A 120 -25.78 -3.28 -6.81
N THR A 121 -25.94 -3.13 -5.48
CA THR A 121 -26.10 -1.84 -4.82
C THR A 121 -24.78 -1.37 -4.22
N PHE A 122 -24.23 -0.31 -4.76
CA PHE A 122 -23.04 0.33 -4.21
C PHE A 122 -23.40 1.03 -2.88
N ASN A 123 -22.52 0.93 -1.90
CA ASN A 123 -22.72 1.52 -0.58
C ASN A 123 -21.82 2.74 -0.40
N LYS A 124 -22.31 3.76 0.34
CA LYS A 124 -21.51 4.94 0.68
C LYS A 124 -20.27 4.55 1.48
N MET A 125 -19.14 5.14 1.17
CA MET A 125 -17.88 4.85 1.84
C MET A 125 -17.97 5.06 3.36
N ALA A 126 -18.63 6.12 3.82
CA ALA A 126 -18.83 6.38 5.25
C ALA A 126 -19.55 5.23 5.96
N ASP A 127 -20.65 4.71 5.34
CA ASP A 127 -21.44 3.62 5.90
C ASP A 127 -20.63 2.30 5.93
N ILE A 128 -19.81 2.07 4.90
CA ILE A 128 -18.90 0.92 4.86
C ILE A 128 -17.86 1.01 5.98
N TYR A 129 -17.25 2.19 6.19
CA TYR A 129 -16.28 2.40 7.25
C TYR A 129 -16.88 2.15 8.64
N GLU A 130 -18.05 2.70 8.92
CA GLU A 130 -18.75 2.45 10.19
C GLU A 130 -19.07 0.97 10.37
N THR A 131 -19.61 0.33 9.34
CA THR A 131 -19.94 -1.12 9.38
C THR A 131 -18.68 -1.97 9.63
N ILE A 132 -17.56 -1.64 8.99
CA ILE A 132 -16.30 -2.37 9.21
C ILE A 132 -15.84 -2.18 10.66
N VAL A 133 -15.86 -0.97 11.20
CA VAL A 133 -15.42 -0.71 12.58
C VAL A 133 -16.32 -1.42 13.60
N ASP A 134 -17.63 -1.40 13.43
CA ASP A 134 -18.58 -2.15 14.27
C ASP A 134 -18.31 -3.67 14.21
N ASN A 135 -17.99 -4.19 13.02
CA ASN A 135 -17.57 -5.58 12.87
C ASN A 135 -16.25 -5.85 13.61
N LEU A 136 -15.26 -4.93 13.53
CA LEU A 136 -13.97 -5.09 14.22
C LEU A 136 -14.15 -5.12 15.75
N ASP A 137 -15.06 -4.33 16.31
CA ASP A 137 -15.39 -4.37 17.73
C ASP A 137 -16.04 -5.71 18.12
N THR A 138 -16.94 -6.22 17.30
CA THR A 138 -17.55 -7.56 17.49
C THR A 138 -16.50 -8.67 17.40
N ILE A 139 -15.60 -8.59 16.43
CA ILE A 139 -14.48 -9.53 16.24
C ILE A 139 -13.55 -9.49 17.45
N ASN A 140 -13.15 -8.30 17.91
CA ASN A 140 -12.31 -8.14 19.09
C ASN A 140 -12.95 -8.78 20.33
N ALA A 141 -14.23 -8.52 20.60
CA ALA A 141 -14.95 -9.11 21.71
C ALA A 141 -15.03 -10.66 21.61
N CYS A 142 -15.30 -11.19 20.42
CA CYS A 142 -15.33 -12.63 20.18
C CYS A 142 -13.97 -13.29 20.43
N LEU A 143 -12.89 -12.74 19.87
CA LEU A 143 -11.54 -13.29 20.02
C LEU A 143 -11.02 -13.13 21.46
N LYS A 144 -11.37 -12.06 22.17
CA LYS A 144 -11.07 -11.87 23.59
C LYS A 144 -11.78 -12.92 24.47
N HIS A 145 -13.02 -13.30 24.12
CA HIS A 145 -13.77 -14.34 24.83
C HIS A 145 -13.13 -15.73 24.70
N TYR A 146 -12.29 -15.98 23.70
CA TYR A 146 -11.57 -17.24 23.52
C TYR A 146 -10.81 -17.68 24.78
N GLU A 147 -10.28 -16.75 25.57
CA GLU A 147 -9.57 -17.07 26.81
C GLU A 147 -10.46 -17.85 27.82
N GLN A 148 -11.76 -17.67 27.77
CA GLN A 148 -12.75 -18.34 28.63
C GLN A 148 -13.21 -19.70 28.10
N ARG A 149 -12.77 -20.10 26.88
CA ARG A 149 -13.16 -21.38 26.29
C ARG A 149 -12.55 -22.57 27.04
N PRO A 150 -13.26 -23.71 27.08
CA PRO A 150 -12.73 -24.95 27.67
C PRO A 150 -11.41 -25.39 27.00
N GLY A 151 -10.53 -26.02 27.78
CA GLY A 151 -9.21 -26.48 27.31
C GLY A 151 -9.26 -27.37 26.06
N TRP A 152 -10.23 -28.30 25.99
CA TRP A 152 -10.41 -29.17 24.82
C TRP A 152 -10.74 -28.39 23.54
N TYR A 153 -11.54 -27.32 23.66
CA TYR A 153 -11.89 -26.44 22.56
C TYR A 153 -10.66 -25.67 22.07
N LYS A 154 -9.92 -25.06 23.00
CA LYS A 154 -8.67 -24.33 22.71
C LYS A 154 -7.66 -25.25 22.00
N SER A 155 -7.45 -26.45 22.50
CA SER A 155 -6.51 -27.43 21.87
C SER A 155 -6.92 -27.77 20.45
N ARG A 156 -8.22 -27.96 20.19
CA ARG A 156 -8.74 -28.28 18.85
C ARG A 156 -8.58 -27.11 17.90
N LEU A 157 -8.92 -25.90 18.32
CA LEU A 157 -8.81 -24.69 17.48
C LEU A 157 -7.34 -24.37 17.17
N ASN A 158 -6.46 -24.46 18.17
CA ASN A 158 -5.02 -24.29 17.94
C ASN A 158 -4.47 -25.30 16.93
N GLY A 159 -4.91 -26.55 16.98
CA GLY A 159 -4.53 -27.56 15.99
C GLY A 159 -5.00 -27.22 14.56
N ILE A 160 -6.15 -26.57 14.42
CA ILE A 160 -6.63 -26.07 13.13
C ILE A 160 -5.77 -24.89 12.65
N LEU A 161 -5.49 -23.92 13.51
CA LEU A 161 -4.65 -22.76 13.16
C LEU A 161 -3.24 -23.19 12.74
N GLN A 162 -2.61 -24.10 13.48
CA GLN A 162 -1.28 -24.62 13.13
C GLN A 162 -1.22 -25.27 11.74
N GLN A 163 -2.34 -25.79 11.24
CA GLN A 163 -2.41 -26.45 9.94
C GLN A 163 -2.84 -25.52 8.80
N SER A 164 -3.60 -24.46 9.10
CA SER A 164 -4.29 -23.66 8.08
C SER A 164 -3.98 -22.15 8.13
N ASP A 165 -3.35 -21.66 9.19
CA ASP A 165 -2.94 -20.26 9.30
C ASP A 165 -1.56 -20.07 8.66
N TRP A 166 -1.52 -19.35 7.56
CA TRP A 166 -0.30 -19.08 6.80
C TRP A 166 0.20 -17.64 6.94
N VAL A 167 -0.49 -16.82 7.75
CA VAL A 167 -0.20 -15.39 7.82
C VAL A 167 0.20 -14.89 9.21
N THR A 168 -0.10 -15.63 10.29
CA THR A 168 0.44 -15.34 11.61
C THR A 168 1.66 -16.26 11.90
N LYS A 169 2.64 -15.69 12.63
CA LYS A 169 3.87 -16.45 12.96
C LYS A 169 3.68 -17.37 14.18
N ASP A 170 2.72 -17.04 15.04
CA ASP A 170 2.50 -17.69 16.35
C ASP A 170 1.20 -18.50 16.41
N PHE A 171 0.41 -18.53 15.35
CA PHE A 171 -0.89 -19.20 15.26
C PHE A 171 -1.85 -18.80 16.40
N SER A 172 -1.73 -17.57 16.90
CA SER A 172 -2.40 -17.10 18.09
C SER A 172 -3.70 -16.36 17.78
N ILE A 173 -4.75 -16.68 18.52
CA ILE A 173 -6.02 -15.92 18.50
C ILE A 173 -5.78 -14.47 18.95
N ASP A 174 -4.86 -14.23 19.90
CA ASP A 174 -4.52 -12.86 20.33
C ASP A 174 -3.88 -12.04 19.21
N THR A 175 -3.02 -12.64 18.39
CA THR A 175 -2.44 -11.97 17.20
C THR A 175 -3.53 -11.58 16.20
N TRP A 176 -4.51 -12.44 15.92
CA TRP A 176 -5.67 -12.10 15.10
C TRP A 176 -6.49 -10.94 15.70
N ARG A 177 -6.68 -10.93 17.02
CA ARG A 177 -7.37 -9.85 17.73
C ARG A 177 -6.61 -8.52 17.63
N ARG A 178 -5.29 -8.54 17.82
CA ARG A 178 -4.42 -7.37 17.63
C ARG A 178 -4.43 -6.86 16.20
N PHE A 179 -4.53 -7.74 15.23
CA PHE A 179 -4.70 -7.33 13.83
C PHE A 179 -6.02 -6.56 13.62
N ALA A 180 -7.13 -7.05 14.17
CA ALA A 180 -8.41 -6.35 14.08
C ALA A 180 -8.32 -4.92 14.67
N ASN A 181 -7.71 -4.78 15.85
CA ASN A 181 -7.52 -3.48 16.49
C ASN A 181 -6.55 -2.58 15.71
N SER A 182 -5.49 -3.15 15.11
CA SER A 182 -4.56 -2.40 14.27
C SER A 182 -5.22 -1.88 12.98
N LEU A 183 -6.13 -2.65 12.40
CA LEU A 183 -6.94 -2.21 11.27
C LEU A 183 -7.90 -1.07 11.68
N LYS A 184 -8.54 -1.16 12.87
CA LYS A 184 -9.34 -0.06 13.42
C LYS A 184 -8.52 1.20 13.61
N LEU A 185 -7.27 1.09 14.10
CA LEU A 185 -6.35 2.22 14.24
C LEU A 185 -6.00 2.85 12.87
N ARG A 186 -5.71 2.04 11.83
CA ARG A 186 -5.50 2.53 10.46
C ARG A 186 -6.69 3.32 9.96
N MET A 187 -7.90 2.75 10.06
CA MET A 187 -9.13 3.39 9.61
C MET A 187 -9.44 4.68 10.38
N ALA A 188 -9.09 4.75 11.67
CA ALA A 188 -9.20 5.96 12.46
C ALA A 188 -8.32 7.10 11.90
N MET A 189 -7.08 6.79 11.48
CA MET A 189 -6.20 7.81 10.89
C MET A 189 -6.69 8.30 9.51
N HIS A 190 -7.38 7.46 8.74
CA HIS A 190 -7.95 7.88 7.46
C HIS A 190 -9.01 8.99 7.64
N ILE A 191 -9.84 8.91 8.66
CA ILE A 191 -10.97 9.82 8.85
C ILE A 191 -10.68 11.08 9.67
N VAL A 192 -9.42 11.32 10.04
CA VAL A 192 -9.02 12.43 10.95
C VAL A 192 -9.53 13.79 10.49
N LYS A 193 -9.54 14.04 9.16
CA LYS A 193 -9.96 15.32 8.60
C LYS A 193 -11.48 15.44 8.42
N VAL A 194 -12.19 14.32 8.38
CA VAL A 194 -13.65 14.28 8.22
C VAL A 194 -14.37 14.29 9.57
N ASP A 195 -13.90 13.50 10.52
CA ASP A 195 -14.47 13.41 11.87
C ASP A 195 -13.37 13.14 12.91
N ARG A 196 -12.74 14.22 13.36
CA ARG A 196 -11.63 14.14 14.32
C ARG A 196 -12.04 13.49 15.65
N THR A 197 -13.27 13.73 16.11
CA THR A 197 -13.76 13.18 17.38
C THR A 197 -13.93 11.67 17.28
N LYS A 198 -14.54 11.19 16.20
CA LYS A 198 -14.71 9.77 15.92
C LYS A 198 -13.36 9.09 15.69
N ALA A 199 -12.45 9.71 14.93
CA ALA A 199 -11.08 9.24 14.72
C ALA A 199 -10.34 9.03 16.03
N GLN A 200 -10.35 10.04 16.92
CA GLN A 200 -9.73 9.93 18.24
C GLN A 200 -10.32 8.79 19.06
N LYS A 201 -11.64 8.68 19.09
CA LYS A 201 -12.33 7.61 19.81
C LYS A 201 -11.88 6.23 19.31
N TRP A 202 -11.98 5.98 18.02
CA TRP A 202 -11.61 4.71 17.42
C TRP A 202 -10.15 4.35 17.66
N ALA A 203 -9.23 5.33 17.51
CA ALA A 203 -7.80 5.13 17.72
C ALA A 203 -7.48 4.76 19.18
N GLN A 204 -8.06 5.48 20.15
CA GLN A 204 -7.83 5.22 21.58
C GLN A 204 -8.44 3.89 22.03
N GLU A 205 -9.61 3.54 21.54
CA GLU A 205 -10.23 2.23 21.78
C GLU A 205 -9.35 1.09 21.22
N ALA A 206 -8.89 1.21 19.99
CA ALA A 206 -8.02 0.23 19.36
C ALA A 206 -6.73 -0.01 20.15
N VAL A 207 -6.07 1.05 20.58
CA VAL A 207 -4.84 0.97 21.38
C VAL A 207 -5.10 0.38 22.77
N THR A 208 -6.21 0.76 23.41
CA THR A 208 -6.60 0.24 24.75
C THR A 208 -6.89 -1.26 24.69
N GLU A 209 -7.55 -1.74 23.62
CA GLU A 209 -7.83 -3.15 23.43
C GLU A 209 -6.60 -3.96 22.99
N GLY A 210 -5.52 -3.30 22.56
CA GLY A 210 -4.24 -3.89 22.19
C GLY A 210 -4.08 -4.09 20.68
N VAL A 211 -3.10 -3.38 20.13
CA VAL A 211 -2.67 -3.45 18.72
C VAL A 211 -1.43 -4.36 18.57
N ILE A 212 -0.93 -4.54 17.37
CA ILE A 212 0.37 -5.21 17.11
C ILE A 212 1.49 -4.41 17.77
N GLU A 213 2.31 -5.08 18.59
CA GLU A 213 3.38 -4.45 19.38
C GLU A 213 4.75 -5.12 19.18
N THR A 214 4.78 -6.30 18.56
CA THR A 214 6.02 -7.05 18.30
C THR A 214 6.05 -7.60 16.88
N GLU A 215 7.26 -7.85 16.37
CA GLU A 215 7.48 -8.45 15.05
C GLU A 215 6.85 -9.86 14.90
N ASN A 216 6.71 -10.59 16.00
CA ASN A 216 6.06 -11.90 15.98
C ASN A 216 4.55 -11.83 15.75
N GLN A 217 3.95 -10.66 15.95
CA GLN A 217 2.52 -10.40 15.75
C GLN A 217 2.21 -9.78 14.37
N GLU A 218 3.21 -9.57 13.53
CA GLU A 218 2.98 -9.10 12.16
C GLU A 218 2.14 -10.09 11.36
N ILE A 219 1.29 -9.56 10.50
CA ILE A 219 0.42 -10.36 9.62
C ILE A 219 0.99 -10.33 8.21
N ALA A 220 1.50 -11.46 7.75
CA ALA A 220 2.15 -11.56 6.45
C ALA A 220 2.14 -12.98 5.89
N LEU A 221 2.04 -13.09 4.57
CA LEU A 221 2.33 -14.33 3.88
C LEU A 221 3.86 -14.40 3.64
N ASP A 222 4.54 -15.34 4.30
CA ASP A 222 5.99 -15.46 4.23
C ASP A 222 6.41 -16.38 3.06
N PRO A 223 7.23 -15.90 2.10
CA PRO A 223 7.72 -16.70 0.99
C PRO A 223 8.47 -17.96 1.42
N VAL A 224 9.24 -17.88 2.50
CA VAL A 224 10.03 -19.03 3.01
C VAL A 224 9.12 -20.14 3.54
N VAL A 225 8.07 -19.77 4.27
CA VAL A 225 7.12 -20.73 4.86
C VAL A 225 6.17 -21.27 3.79
N SER A 226 5.71 -20.42 2.90
CA SER A 226 4.68 -20.74 1.91
C SER A 226 5.25 -21.23 0.57
N GLY A 227 6.57 -21.14 0.35
CA GLY A 227 7.24 -21.71 -0.82
C GLY A 227 7.00 -20.95 -2.14
N PHE A 228 6.89 -19.61 -2.09
CA PHE A 228 6.83 -18.80 -3.31
C PHE A 228 7.98 -17.80 -3.37
N THR A 229 8.18 -17.19 -4.54
CA THR A 229 9.09 -16.05 -4.72
C THR A 229 8.29 -14.77 -4.82
N HIS A 230 8.76 -13.69 -4.20
CA HIS A 230 8.05 -12.40 -4.27
C HIS A 230 7.83 -11.97 -5.72
N PRO A 231 6.60 -11.63 -6.12
CA PRO A 231 6.22 -11.35 -7.51
C PRO A 231 7.06 -10.27 -8.23
N LEU A 232 7.58 -9.28 -7.50
CA LEU A 232 8.44 -8.24 -8.07
C LEU A 232 9.75 -8.76 -8.66
N VAL A 233 10.20 -9.97 -8.32
CA VAL A 233 11.36 -10.59 -8.99
C VAL A 233 11.07 -10.76 -10.47
N ASP A 234 9.92 -11.33 -10.81
CA ASP A 234 9.53 -11.52 -12.21
C ASP A 234 9.24 -10.17 -12.87
N ILE A 235 8.38 -9.36 -12.25
CA ILE A 235 7.87 -8.11 -12.84
C ILE A 235 9.01 -7.12 -13.09
N SER A 236 9.85 -6.89 -12.08
CA SER A 236 10.88 -5.86 -12.19
C SER A 236 12.13 -6.34 -12.89
N LYS A 237 12.61 -7.57 -12.57
CA LYS A 237 13.88 -8.06 -13.08
C LYS A 237 13.74 -8.86 -14.37
N LEU A 238 12.82 -9.83 -14.44
CA LEU A 238 12.75 -10.75 -15.57
C LEU A 238 11.95 -10.17 -16.75
N TRP A 239 10.80 -9.53 -16.45
CA TRP A 239 9.96 -8.95 -17.51
C TRP A 239 10.38 -7.54 -17.92
N GLY A 240 11.03 -6.80 -17.01
CA GLY A 240 11.40 -5.42 -17.27
C GLY A 240 10.24 -4.43 -17.13
N ASP A 241 9.12 -4.82 -16.55
CA ASP A 241 7.86 -4.07 -16.53
C ASP A 241 7.77 -3.01 -15.41
N SER A 242 8.79 -2.93 -14.57
CA SER A 242 8.80 -1.99 -13.43
C SER A 242 10.20 -1.49 -13.13
N ARG A 243 10.30 -0.18 -12.84
CA ARG A 243 11.55 0.50 -12.48
C ARG A 243 11.35 1.35 -11.24
N LEU A 244 12.43 1.62 -10.52
CA LEU A 244 12.45 2.60 -9.44
C LEU A 244 11.84 3.92 -9.94
N ASN A 245 10.97 4.54 -9.15
CA ASN A 245 10.49 5.87 -9.45
C ASN A 245 11.51 6.93 -9.01
N ALA A 246 11.74 7.94 -9.84
CA ALA A 246 12.65 9.05 -9.54
C ALA A 246 12.33 9.80 -8.25
N SER A 247 11.04 9.87 -7.87
CA SER A 247 10.63 10.46 -6.57
C SER A 247 11.17 9.65 -5.40
N PHE A 248 11.07 8.32 -5.49
CA PHE A 248 11.54 7.44 -4.42
C PHE A 248 13.07 7.41 -4.37
N GLU A 249 13.75 7.40 -5.52
CA GLU A 249 15.20 7.61 -5.58
C GLU A 249 15.61 8.87 -4.83
N SER A 250 15.08 10.02 -5.24
CA SER A 250 15.44 11.31 -4.64
C SER A 250 15.19 11.35 -3.13
N LEU A 251 14.06 10.80 -2.67
CA LEU A 251 13.74 10.71 -1.25
C LEU A 251 14.77 9.87 -0.48
N LEU A 252 15.08 8.66 -0.98
CA LEU A 252 16.00 7.74 -0.32
C LEU A 252 17.42 8.31 -0.24
N PHE A 253 17.92 8.90 -1.33
CA PHE A 253 19.24 9.52 -1.36
C PHE A 253 19.29 10.80 -0.50
N SER A 254 18.26 11.64 -0.55
CA SER A 254 18.18 12.85 0.28
C SER A 254 18.26 12.53 1.77
N LEU A 255 17.67 11.43 2.19
CA LEU A 255 17.67 10.98 3.59
C LEU A 255 18.82 10.02 3.93
N LYS A 256 19.68 9.65 2.97
CA LYS A 256 20.74 8.64 3.14
C LYS A 256 20.20 7.30 3.64
N HIS A 257 19.04 6.88 3.14
CA HIS A 257 18.37 5.67 3.61
C HIS A 257 19.21 4.40 3.33
N PRO A 258 19.20 3.38 4.21
CA PRO A 258 19.92 2.12 3.96
C PRO A 258 19.60 1.44 2.62
N TYR A 259 18.41 1.63 2.06
CA TYR A 259 18.00 1.06 0.76
C TYR A 259 18.79 1.55 -0.46
N VAL A 260 19.61 2.59 -0.32
CA VAL A 260 20.51 3.06 -1.38
C VAL A 260 22.00 2.90 -1.04
N GLN A 261 22.33 2.25 0.07
CA GLN A 261 23.71 1.96 0.47
C GLN A 261 24.15 0.62 -0.14
N ASP A 262 25.35 0.57 -0.71
CA ASP A 262 25.86 -0.53 -1.55
C ASP A 262 25.64 -1.94 -0.98
N ASP A 263 25.88 -2.13 0.31
CA ASP A 263 25.76 -3.44 0.98
C ASP A 263 24.34 -3.76 1.45
N TYR A 264 23.39 -2.82 1.35
CA TYR A 264 21.98 -3.00 1.68
C TYR A 264 21.03 -2.50 0.58
N ALA A 265 21.56 -2.15 -0.59
CA ALA A 265 20.76 -1.57 -1.67
C ALA A 265 19.56 -2.45 -2.05
N LEU A 266 18.37 -1.84 -2.07
CA LEU A 266 17.12 -2.47 -2.46
C LEU A 266 16.90 -2.45 -3.97
N PHE A 267 17.62 -1.58 -4.66
CA PHE A 267 17.56 -1.42 -6.11
C PHE A 267 18.90 -1.74 -6.74
N GLU A 268 18.86 -2.33 -7.91
CA GLU A 268 20.05 -2.60 -8.70
C GLU A 268 20.52 -1.30 -9.39
N LYS A 269 21.79 -1.19 -9.70
CA LYS A 269 22.28 -0.13 -10.57
C LYS A 269 21.73 -0.34 -11.99
N ASN A 270 21.78 0.69 -12.83
CA ASN A 270 21.30 0.61 -14.22
C ASN A 270 21.87 -0.62 -14.96
N SER A 271 21.00 -1.35 -15.65
CA SER A 271 21.34 -2.66 -16.22
C SER A 271 22.15 -2.60 -17.51
N SER A 272 22.19 -1.44 -18.17
CA SER A 272 22.85 -1.17 -19.44
C SER A 272 23.31 0.27 -19.47
N GLN A 273 24.17 0.64 -20.40
CA GLN A 273 24.45 2.05 -20.65
C GLN A 273 23.18 2.79 -21.05
N ILE A 274 23.06 4.05 -20.64
CA ILE A 274 21.99 4.95 -21.01
C ILE A 274 22.61 6.11 -21.77
N VAL A 275 22.20 6.31 -23.02
CA VAL A 275 22.71 7.37 -23.88
C VAL A 275 21.74 8.54 -23.83
N ASN A 276 22.25 9.76 -23.65
CA ASN A 276 21.43 10.96 -23.65
C ASN A 276 20.85 11.22 -25.05
N GLU A 277 19.54 11.45 -25.13
CA GLU A 277 18.81 11.59 -26.40
C GLU A 277 19.21 12.86 -27.16
N THR A 278 19.61 13.91 -26.45
CA THR A 278 20.00 15.22 -27.05
C THR A 278 21.50 15.38 -27.18
N ASN A 279 22.30 14.63 -26.44
CA ASN A 279 23.76 14.64 -26.49
C ASN A 279 24.33 13.20 -26.49
N PRO A 280 24.43 12.52 -27.64
CA PRO A 280 24.85 11.12 -27.68
C PRO A 280 26.29 10.82 -27.19
N GLU A 281 27.11 11.85 -26.96
CA GLU A 281 28.44 11.71 -26.33
C GLU A 281 28.33 11.55 -24.82
N GLU A 282 27.21 11.93 -24.23
CA GLU A 282 26.91 11.77 -22.82
C GLU A 282 26.27 10.40 -22.57
N ILE A 283 27.02 9.54 -21.91
CA ILE A 283 26.64 8.15 -21.67
C ILE A 283 26.76 7.85 -20.19
N GLU A 284 25.65 7.47 -19.56
CA GLU A 284 25.68 6.83 -18.25
C GLU A 284 26.16 5.38 -18.43
N PRO A 285 27.31 5.00 -17.85
CA PRO A 285 27.87 3.66 -18.05
C PRO A 285 26.99 2.55 -17.44
N THR A 286 27.10 1.35 -17.97
CA THR A 286 26.46 0.16 -17.38
C THR A 286 26.89 -0.03 -15.92
N ASN A 287 25.94 -0.34 -15.03
CA ASN A 287 26.18 -0.64 -13.62
C ASN A 287 26.90 0.49 -12.84
N SER A 288 26.63 1.74 -13.19
CA SER A 288 27.26 2.93 -12.60
C SER A 288 26.56 3.40 -11.34
N ARG A 289 25.23 3.58 -11.38
CA ARG A 289 24.45 4.11 -10.26
C ARG A 289 23.04 3.56 -10.21
N ILE A 290 22.39 3.72 -9.05
CA ILE A 290 20.94 3.59 -8.93
C ILE A 290 20.31 4.83 -9.57
N VAL A 291 19.37 4.62 -10.50
CA VAL A 291 18.67 5.69 -11.21
C VAL A 291 17.20 5.30 -11.42
N GLY A 292 16.28 6.13 -10.94
CA GLY A 292 14.84 5.97 -11.09
C GLY A 292 14.32 6.62 -12.37
N LEU A 293 13.14 6.20 -12.78
CA LEU A 293 12.44 6.71 -13.95
C LEU A 293 11.43 7.79 -13.53
N ARG A 294 11.44 8.95 -14.21
CA ARG A 294 10.44 10.01 -13.96
C ARG A 294 9.05 9.57 -14.41
N ALA A 295 8.06 9.71 -13.53
CA ALA A 295 6.67 9.52 -13.91
C ALA A 295 6.20 10.61 -14.90
N GLY A 296 5.45 10.20 -15.91
CA GLY A 296 4.90 11.11 -16.93
C GLY A 296 5.84 11.44 -18.09
N ILE A 297 6.99 10.77 -18.22
CA ILE A 297 7.80 10.87 -19.43
C ILE A 297 7.09 10.18 -20.60
N SER A 298 7.37 10.63 -21.82
CA SER A 298 6.86 10.01 -23.04
C SER A 298 7.32 8.56 -23.12
N MET A 299 6.39 7.62 -23.29
CA MET A 299 6.67 6.18 -23.32
C MET A 299 6.95 5.66 -24.71
N VAL A 300 7.89 4.71 -24.81
CA VAL A 300 8.18 3.95 -26.02
C VAL A 300 7.66 2.54 -25.85
N SER A 301 7.14 1.94 -26.90
CA SER A 301 6.75 0.53 -26.87
C SER A 301 7.98 -0.38 -26.88
N GLY A 302 7.89 -1.51 -26.15
CA GLY A 302 8.91 -2.54 -26.14
C GLY A 302 9.41 -2.92 -24.76
N GLN A 303 9.79 -4.19 -24.61
CA GLN A 303 10.20 -4.80 -23.34
C GLN A 303 11.68 -5.19 -23.30
N THR A 304 12.49 -4.74 -24.25
CA THR A 304 13.92 -4.97 -24.27
C THR A 304 14.71 -3.67 -24.38
N VAL A 305 15.89 -3.61 -23.77
CA VAL A 305 16.74 -2.42 -23.77
C VAL A 305 17.06 -1.93 -25.20
N SER A 306 17.18 -2.84 -26.15
CA SER A 306 17.51 -2.50 -27.54
C SER A 306 16.42 -1.70 -28.27
N VAL A 307 15.16 -1.84 -27.85
CA VAL A 307 14.01 -1.12 -28.45
C VAL A 307 13.43 -0.09 -27.49
N ASN A 308 13.69 -0.22 -26.21
CA ASN A 308 13.25 0.71 -25.18
C ASN A 308 14.37 0.90 -24.13
N PRO A 309 15.22 1.91 -24.28
CA PRO A 309 16.35 2.12 -23.37
C PRO A 309 15.91 2.44 -21.94
N ARG A 310 14.65 2.80 -21.67
CA ARG A 310 14.11 3.01 -20.31
C ARG A 310 14.11 1.74 -19.45
N ILE A 311 14.18 0.56 -20.08
CA ILE A 311 14.38 -0.73 -19.40
C ILE A 311 15.75 -0.80 -18.69
N ALA A 312 16.71 0.02 -19.10
CA ALA A 312 18.03 0.09 -18.45
C ALA A 312 18.02 0.71 -17.04
N TYR A 313 16.99 1.49 -16.71
CA TYR A 313 16.84 2.10 -15.36
C TYR A 313 16.72 1.05 -14.27
N SER A 314 16.91 1.47 -13.01
CA SER A 314 17.06 0.58 -11.86
C SER A 314 15.85 -0.30 -11.59
N ALA A 315 16.08 -1.61 -11.58
CA ALA A 315 15.12 -2.62 -11.14
C ALA A 315 15.18 -2.83 -9.62
N VAL A 316 14.13 -3.41 -9.06
CA VAL A 316 14.17 -3.93 -7.68
C VAL A 316 15.17 -5.08 -7.62
N SER A 317 16.01 -5.11 -6.60
CA SER A 317 17.02 -6.16 -6.41
C SER A 317 16.36 -7.50 -6.10
N SER A 318 16.55 -8.47 -7.00
CA SER A 318 16.04 -9.83 -6.79
C SER A 318 16.56 -10.46 -5.50
N ASN A 319 17.82 -10.20 -5.15
CA ASN A 319 18.44 -10.73 -3.93
C ASN A 319 17.78 -10.19 -2.66
N ARG A 320 17.21 -8.99 -2.71
CA ARG A 320 16.56 -8.35 -1.56
C ARG A 320 15.08 -8.66 -1.47
N ILE A 321 14.39 -8.65 -2.62
CA ILE A 321 12.94 -8.77 -2.63
C ILE A 321 12.43 -10.22 -2.63
N SER A 322 13.21 -11.19 -3.14
CA SER A 322 12.73 -12.56 -3.38
C SER A 322 12.13 -13.23 -2.15
N MET A 323 12.69 -12.94 -0.98
CA MET A 323 12.29 -13.53 0.30
C MET A 323 11.47 -12.55 1.17
N ALA A 324 11.12 -11.38 0.66
CA ALA A 324 10.34 -10.41 1.41
C ALA A 324 8.90 -10.90 1.62
N PRO A 325 8.36 -10.88 2.85
CA PRO A 325 6.98 -11.25 3.11
C PRO A 325 5.98 -10.31 2.45
N LEU A 326 4.81 -10.83 2.11
CA LEU A 326 3.67 -10.05 1.66
C LEU A 326 2.84 -9.64 2.88
N TYR A 327 3.12 -8.46 3.44
CA TYR A 327 2.47 -7.97 4.66
C TYR A 327 1.02 -7.53 4.41
N LEU A 328 0.14 -7.88 5.35
CA LEU A 328 -1.17 -7.27 5.53
C LEU A 328 -1.10 -6.14 6.57
N MET A 329 -0.34 -6.39 7.65
CA MET A 329 -0.10 -5.39 8.70
C MET A 329 1.30 -5.57 9.27
N LYS A 330 2.11 -4.53 9.20
CA LYS A 330 3.50 -4.51 9.68
C LYS A 330 3.59 -3.78 11.00
N LEU A 331 4.50 -4.19 11.89
CA LEU A 331 4.74 -3.51 13.15
C LEU A 331 5.10 -2.04 12.95
N SER A 332 5.97 -1.74 12.00
CA SER A 332 6.38 -0.37 11.68
C SER A 332 5.19 0.54 11.36
N GLU A 333 4.21 0.06 10.58
CA GLU A 333 3.01 0.81 10.28
C GLU A 333 2.24 1.16 11.55
N VAL A 334 2.00 0.18 12.42
CA VAL A 334 1.26 0.39 13.68
C VAL A 334 1.99 1.39 14.59
N GLN A 335 3.31 1.34 14.64
CA GLN A 335 4.11 2.31 15.39
C GLN A 335 3.94 3.72 14.83
N PHE A 336 3.98 3.91 13.51
CA PHE A 336 3.78 5.23 12.90
C PHE A 336 2.34 5.75 13.08
N LEU A 337 1.33 4.89 13.04
CA LEU A 337 -0.05 5.29 13.36
C LEU A 337 -0.19 5.77 14.81
N ARG A 338 0.48 5.08 15.77
CA ARG A 338 0.54 5.53 17.18
C ARG A 338 1.31 6.85 17.32
N ALA A 339 2.41 7.02 16.59
CA ALA A 339 3.17 8.28 16.57
C ALA A 339 2.29 9.45 16.09
N GLU A 340 1.55 9.27 15.00
CA GLU A 340 0.61 10.27 14.49
C GLU A 340 -0.47 10.62 15.54
N GLY A 341 -1.10 9.63 16.15
CA GLY A 341 -2.08 9.85 17.21
C GLY A 341 -1.49 10.61 18.40
N ALA A 342 -0.26 10.30 18.81
CA ALA A 342 0.42 10.99 19.91
C ALA A 342 0.75 12.46 19.58
N VAL A 343 1.15 12.78 18.31
CA VAL A 343 1.31 14.18 17.85
C VAL A 343 0.00 14.95 17.91
N ARG A 344 -1.13 14.26 17.73
CA ARG A 344 -2.48 14.85 17.86
C ARG A 344 -2.94 14.97 19.31
N ASN A 345 -2.08 14.65 20.29
CA ASN A 345 -2.37 14.60 21.72
C ASN A 345 -3.43 13.55 22.11
N TRP A 346 -3.50 12.44 21.38
CA TRP A 346 -4.35 11.30 21.74
C TRP A 346 -3.61 10.31 22.63
N ALA A 347 -4.34 9.57 23.46
CA ALA A 347 -3.76 8.57 24.37
C ALA A 347 -3.36 7.30 23.59
N MET A 348 -2.12 7.26 23.12
CA MET A 348 -1.57 6.16 22.31
C MET A 348 -0.69 5.19 23.10
N GLY A 349 -0.56 5.35 24.42
CA GLY A 349 0.24 4.47 25.27
C GLY A 349 1.74 4.76 25.30
N GLY A 350 2.18 5.89 24.75
CA GLY A 350 3.58 6.32 24.74
C GLY A 350 3.76 7.67 24.04
N SER A 351 5.01 8.12 23.89
CA SER A 351 5.33 9.38 23.21
C SER A 351 5.39 9.23 21.71
N ALA A 352 5.16 10.33 20.97
CA ALA A 352 5.30 10.36 19.52
C ALA A 352 6.72 9.95 19.09
N GLN A 353 7.74 10.47 19.79
CA GLN A 353 9.15 10.12 19.52
C GLN A 353 9.39 8.61 19.67
N SER A 354 8.95 8.00 20.78
CA SER A 354 9.21 6.58 21.03
C SER A 354 8.60 5.70 19.95
N PHE A 355 7.38 6.02 19.49
CA PHE A 355 6.74 5.29 18.40
C PHE A 355 7.37 5.54 17.04
N TYR A 356 7.74 6.78 16.74
CA TYR A 356 8.45 7.14 15.52
C TYR A 356 9.75 6.37 15.37
N GLU A 357 10.60 6.40 16.40
CA GLU A 357 11.87 5.69 16.41
C GLU A 357 11.70 4.17 16.36
N ALA A 358 10.72 3.61 17.09
CA ALA A 358 10.39 2.20 17.02
C ALA A 358 9.89 1.80 15.62
N GLY A 359 9.11 2.65 14.96
CA GLY A 359 8.65 2.46 13.59
C GLY A 359 9.82 2.37 12.60
N ILE A 360 10.80 3.26 12.70
CA ILE A 360 12.01 3.21 11.84
C ILE A 360 12.81 1.94 12.13
N ARG A 361 13.01 1.57 13.40
CA ARG A 361 13.80 0.38 13.76
C ARG A 361 13.17 -0.93 13.29
N SER A 362 11.85 -0.99 13.18
CA SER A 362 11.11 -2.17 12.68
C SER A 362 10.75 -2.07 11.20
N ALA A 363 11.35 -1.13 10.44
CA ALA A 363 10.97 -0.84 9.05
C ALA A 363 11.60 -1.77 8.00
N GLN A 364 12.56 -2.63 8.39
CA GLN A 364 13.25 -3.51 7.44
C GLN A 364 12.27 -4.30 6.57
N LEU A 365 12.68 -4.53 5.32
CA LEU A 365 11.86 -5.24 4.33
C LEU A 365 11.61 -6.70 4.73
N ASP A 366 12.60 -7.35 5.34
CA ASP A 366 12.54 -8.72 5.81
C ASP A 366 13.25 -8.81 7.18
N GLN A 367 12.56 -9.33 8.18
CA GLN A 367 13.06 -9.49 9.55
C GLN A 367 14.35 -10.31 9.63
N ARG A 368 14.57 -11.23 8.67
CA ARG A 368 15.81 -12.03 8.57
C ARG A 368 17.04 -11.17 8.24
N THR A 369 16.86 -9.99 7.69
CA THR A 369 17.92 -9.02 7.39
C THR A 369 18.08 -7.95 8.47
N ASN A 370 17.43 -8.12 9.61
CA ASN A 370 17.38 -7.15 10.70
C ASN A 370 18.78 -6.73 11.18
N SER A 371 19.72 -7.68 11.30
CA SER A 371 21.09 -7.35 11.75
C SER A 371 21.82 -6.39 10.80
N GLN A 372 21.62 -6.52 9.50
CA GLN A 372 22.22 -5.63 8.49
C GLN A 372 21.57 -4.25 8.51
N TYR A 373 20.25 -4.21 8.61
CA TYR A 373 19.50 -2.95 8.74
C TYR A 373 19.83 -2.26 10.06
N GLY A 374 19.85 -2.99 11.17
CA GLY A 374 20.15 -2.50 12.51
C GLY A 374 21.52 -1.83 12.65
N GLN A 375 22.51 -2.27 11.87
CA GLN A 375 23.85 -1.64 11.83
C GLN A 375 23.85 -0.23 11.24
N LYS A 376 22.87 0.09 10.38
CA LYS A 376 22.76 1.36 9.65
C LYS A 376 21.71 2.30 10.19
N VAL A 377 20.76 1.77 10.95
CA VAL A 377 19.56 2.51 11.37
C VAL A 377 19.88 3.68 12.31
N ASP A 378 20.88 3.55 13.19
CA ASP A 378 21.25 4.62 14.12
C ASP A 378 21.87 5.82 13.39
N GLU A 379 22.74 5.57 12.40
CA GLU A 379 23.28 6.61 11.53
C GLU A 379 22.15 7.28 10.73
N TYR A 380 21.27 6.50 10.14
CA TYR A 380 20.10 6.99 9.42
C TYR A 380 19.20 7.88 10.29
N MET A 381 18.88 7.45 11.52
CA MET A 381 18.07 8.22 12.45
C MET A 381 18.72 9.51 12.94
N SER A 382 20.04 9.64 12.81
CA SER A 382 20.79 10.83 13.19
C SER A 382 20.77 11.97 12.14
N VAL A 383 20.22 11.72 10.95
CA VAL A 383 20.16 12.70 9.85
C VAL A 383 19.25 13.87 10.25
N GLU A 384 19.84 15.01 10.57
CA GLU A 384 19.12 16.24 10.97
C GLU A 384 18.51 16.96 9.77
N GLU A 385 19.30 17.11 8.70
CA GLU A 385 18.91 17.80 7.48
C GLU A 385 19.07 16.88 6.27
N PRO A 386 18.16 16.95 5.28
CA PRO A 386 18.31 16.17 4.07
C PRO A 386 19.49 16.69 3.22
N VAL A 387 20.13 15.78 2.51
CA VAL A 387 21.05 16.17 1.44
C VAL A 387 20.23 16.71 0.27
N ALA A 388 20.67 17.79 -0.34
CA ALA A 388 20.03 18.32 -1.55
C ALA A 388 20.35 17.42 -2.75
N TYR A 389 19.71 16.26 -2.83
CA TYR A 389 19.90 15.30 -3.92
C TYR A 389 18.96 15.68 -5.09
N ALA A 390 19.49 16.44 -6.06
CA ALA A 390 18.78 16.67 -7.30
C ALA A 390 18.73 15.39 -8.14
N TYR A 391 17.57 15.04 -8.65
CA TYR A 391 17.44 13.98 -9.64
C TYR A 391 17.96 14.48 -10.99
N THR A 392 18.81 13.69 -11.64
CA THR A 392 19.30 13.94 -13.00
C THR A 392 18.98 12.73 -13.88
N ASP A 393 18.20 12.97 -14.94
CA ASP A 393 17.81 11.94 -15.91
C ASP A 393 18.93 11.73 -16.93
N PRO A 394 19.58 10.57 -16.96
CA PRO A 394 20.71 10.34 -17.87
C PRO A 394 20.30 10.31 -19.33
N MET A 395 19.01 10.10 -19.63
CA MET A 395 18.49 10.03 -21.00
C MET A 395 18.06 11.40 -21.53
N ASP A 396 17.47 12.24 -20.65
CA ASP A 396 16.94 13.54 -21.06
C ASP A 396 16.96 14.53 -19.87
N HIS A 397 17.90 15.46 -19.88
CA HIS A 397 18.04 16.47 -18.84
C HIS A 397 16.86 17.44 -18.71
N THR A 398 15.93 17.46 -19.64
CA THR A 398 14.67 18.23 -19.47
C THR A 398 13.79 17.65 -18.36
N ASN A 399 14.05 16.41 -17.94
CA ASN A 399 13.38 15.73 -16.84
C ASN A 399 14.05 15.97 -15.48
N ASP A 400 15.19 16.67 -15.43
CA ASP A 400 15.92 16.96 -14.19
C ASP A 400 15.05 17.77 -13.22
N ILE A 401 15.19 17.49 -11.93
CA ILE A 401 14.43 18.19 -10.90
C ILE A 401 15.19 18.23 -9.57
N ALA A 402 15.13 19.37 -8.91
CA ALA A 402 15.67 19.54 -7.57
C ALA A 402 14.89 18.69 -6.54
N SER A 403 15.57 18.25 -5.48
CA SER A 403 14.94 17.53 -4.37
C SER A 403 13.78 18.34 -3.76
N VAL A 404 12.66 17.68 -3.56
CA VAL A 404 11.50 18.23 -2.85
C VAL A 404 11.49 17.88 -1.36
N THR A 405 12.38 17.02 -0.91
CA THR A 405 12.54 16.63 0.50
C THR A 405 13.18 17.78 1.28
N LYS A 406 12.51 18.25 2.33
CA LYS A 406 12.95 19.39 3.16
C LYS A 406 13.13 19.05 4.63
N ILE A 407 12.81 17.83 5.03
CA ILE A 407 12.90 17.36 6.40
C ILE A 407 14.02 16.33 6.54
N GLY A 408 14.69 16.29 7.70
CA GLY A 408 15.58 15.19 8.08
C GLY A 408 14.82 14.05 8.76
N VAL A 409 15.57 13.07 9.22
CA VAL A 409 15.02 11.87 9.91
C VAL A 409 14.98 12.09 11.42
N LYS A 410 15.99 12.74 11.99
CA LYS A 410 16.11 12.92 13.43
C LYS A 410 14.88 13.60 14.02
N TRP A 411 14.34 12.98 15.09
CA TRP A 411 13.23 13.57 15.82
C TRP A 411 13.65 14.84 16.54
N ASN A 412 12.79 15.85 16.53
CA ASN A 412 12.98 17.09 17.29
C ASN A 412 11.66 17.47 17.95
N GLU A 413 11.65 17.52 19.29
CA GLU A 413 10.46 17.92 20.04
C GLU A 413 10.02 19.36 19.77
N GLY A 414 10.94 20.23 19.36
CA GLY A 414 10.66 21.60 18.97
C GLY A 414 9.97 21.77 17.62
N ASP A 415 9.88 20.72 16.81
CA ASP A 415 9.20 20.77 15.51
C ASP A 415 7.70 21.04 15.68
N THR A 416 7.13 21.72 14.68
CA THR A 416 5.68 21.92 14.62
C THR A 416 4.95 20.58 14.49
N PRO A 417 3.67 20.49 14.88
CA PRO A 417 2.87 19.26 14.65
C PRO A 417 2.87 18.85 13.16
N GLU A 418 2.82 19.80 12.23
CA GLU A 418 2.85 19.53 10.80
C GLU A 418 4.20 18.93 10.35
N THR A 419 5.33 19.47 10.82
CA THR A 419 6.67 18.92 10.54
C THR A 419 6.83 17.51 11.13
N LYS A 420 6.33 17.29 12.36
CA LYS A 420 6.32 15.97 12.98
C LYS A 420 5.49 14.97 12.17
N LEU A 421 4.34 15.40 11.67
CA LEU A 421 3.49 14.56 10.78
C LEU A 421 4.21 14.23 9.47
N GLU A 422 4.83 15.22 8.82
CA GLU A 422 5.62 15.00 7.60
C GLU A 422 6.72 13.96 7.83
N LYS A 423 7.47 14.04 8.94
CA LYS A 423 8.47 13.03 9.32
C LYS A 423 7.86 11.65 9.49
N ILE A 424 6.76 11.55 10.24
CA ILE A 424 6.09 10.27 10.52
C ILE A 424 5.60 9.62 9.21
N ILE A 425 4.89 10.37 8.38
CA ILE A 425 4.33 9.84 7.13
C ILE A 425 5.43 9.50 6.12
N THR A 426 6.50 10.29 6.05
CA THR A 426 7.66 9.99 5.21
C THR A 426 8.31 8.65 5.61
N GLN A 427 8.47 8.40 6.91
CA GLN A 427 9.05 7.14 7.37
C GLN A 427 8.07 5.97 7.21
N LYS A 428 6.77 6.19 7.44
CA LYS A 428 5.72 5.19 7.16
C LYS A 428 5.70 4.80 5.69
N TYR A 429 5.82 5.78 4.79
CA TYR A 429 5.90 5.57 3.35
C TYR A 429 7.12 4.70 2.99
N ILE A 430 8.32 5.02 3.46
CA ILE A 430 9.53 4.22 3.17
C ILE A 430 9.40 2.80 3.74
N ALA A 431 8.92 2.66 4.98
CA ALA A 431 8.73 1.38 5.66
C ALA A 431 7.66 0.51 5.00
N GLY A 432 6.69 1.12 4.33
CA GLY A 432 5.58 0.46 3.64
C GLY A 432 5.98 -0.20 2.33
N PHE A 433 7.12 0.17 1.72
CA PHE A 433 7.54 -0.45 0.45
C PHE A 433 7.60 -1.99 0.57
N PRO A 434 7.07 -2.74 -0.39
CA PRO A 434 6.48 -2.34 -1.66
C PRO A 434 4.93 -2.20 -1.66
N TYR A 435 4.27 -2.02 -0.52
CA TYR A 435 2.80 -1.96 -0.42
C TYR A 435 2.29 -0.54 -0.64
N SER A 436 1.91 -0.26 -1.87
CA SER A 436 1.59 1.08 -2.35
C SER A 436 0.21 1.60 -1.93
N TYR A 437 -0.74 0.74 -1.52
CA TYR A 437 -2.09 1.19 -1.14
C TYR A 437 -2.07 2.21 0.01
N GLU A 438 -1.46 1.86 1.13
CA GLU A 438 -1.37 2.78 2.27
C GLU A 438 -0.47 3.99 1.99
N ALA A 439 0.58 3.81 1.20
CA ALA A 439 1.44 4.92 0.78
C ALA A 439 0.64 5.95 -0.06
N TRP A 440 -0.21 5.48 -0.97
CA TRP A 440 -1.06 6.35 -1.76
C TRP A 440 -2.21 6.96 -0.93
N ASN A 441 -2.78 6.21 0.03
CA ASN A 441 -3.75 6.74 0.99
C ASN A 441 -3.15 7.90 1.80
N ASP A 442 -1.95 7.74 2.32
CA ASP A 442 -1.25 8.78 3.07
C ASP A 442 -0.95 10.03 2.23
N LEU A 443 -0.51 9.85 0.98
CA LEU A 443 -0.34 10.97 0.04
C LEU A 443 -1.63 11.75 -0.16
N ARG A 444 -2.75 11.07 -0.38
CA ARG A 444 -4.05 11.70 -0.61
C ARG A 444 -4.58 12.44 0.62
N ARG A 445 -4.47 11.83 1.82
CA ARG A 445 -5.02 12.40 3.05
C ARG A 445 -4.14 13.49 3.68
N THR A 446 -2.80 13.42 3.52
CA THR A 446 -1.87 14.33 4.20
C THR A 446 -1.05 15.22 3.27
N GLY A 447 -0.87 14.82 2.02
CA GLY A 447 0.07 15.44 1.08
C GLY A 447 1.53 15.08 1.33
N TYR A 448 1.80 14.02 2.11
CA TYR A 448 3.15 13.54 2.45
C TYR A 448 3.36 12.06 2.04
N PRO A 449 4.63 11.64 1.75
CA PRO A 449 5.80 12.52 1.57
C PRO A 449 5.64 13.46 0.38
N LYS A 450 6.50 14.46 0.28
CA LYS A 450 6.57 15.25 -0.96
C LYS A 450 7.22 14.40 -2.06
N ILE A 451 6.52 14.24 -3.16
CA ILE A 451 6.97 13.52 -4.36
C ILE A 451 7.02 14.47 -5.57
N PHE A 452 7.75 14.09 -6.60
CA PHE A 452 7.79 14.86 -7.83
C PHE A 452 6.42 14.86 -8.52
N PRO A 453 5.98 15.99 -9.06
CA PRO A 453 4.78 16.00 -9.90
C PRO A 453 5.01 15.14 -11.15
N VAL A 454 3.96 14.49 -11.63
CA VAL A 454 3.98 13.78 -12.91
C VAL A 454 4.24 14.78 -14.03
N LEU A 455 5.17 14.47 -14.94
CA LEU A 455 5.57 15.40 -16.01
C LEU A 455 4.44 15.71 -16.99
N ASN A 456 3.74 14.68 -17.42
CA ASN A 456 2.58 14.80 -18.29
C ASN A 456 1.44 13.98 -17.72
N VAL A 457 0.27 14.57 -17.64
CA VAL A 457 -0.97 13.89 -17.30
C VAL A 457 -1.76 13.67 -18.58
N GLU A 458 -1.82 12.42 -19.02
CA GLU A 458 -2.65 11.99 -20.16
C GLU A 458 -3.96 11.41 -19.62
N ASP A 459 -4.77 12.29 -19.06
CA ASP A 459 -6.02 11.93 -18.41
C ASP A 459 -7.08 11.51 -19.42
N GLY A 460 -7.53 10.26 -19.36
CA GLY A 460 -8.56 9.74 -20.24
C GLY A 460 -9.97 10.23 -19.95
N ASP A 461 -10.23 10.85 -18.80
CA ASP A 461 -11.55 11.34 -18.38
C ASP A 461 -11.64 12.88 -18.23
N GLY A 462 -10.56 13.60 -18.43
CA GLY A 462 -10.53 15.09 -18.40
C GLY A 462 -10.67 15.71 -17.01
N SER A 463 -10.51 14.94 -15.94
CA SER A 463 -10.70 15.41 -14.57
C SER A 463 -9.43 15.89 -13.87
N LEU A 464 -8.25 15.59 -14.44
CA LEU A 464 -6.95 15.93 -13.88
C LEU A 464 -6.22 16.95 -14.77
N VAL A 465 -5.42 17.79 -14.14
CA VAL A 465 -4.51 18.73 -14.81
C VAL A 465 -3.07 18.49 -14.36
N GLN A 466 -2.13 19.09 -15.08
CA GLN A 466 -0.71 19.03 -14.75
C GLN A 466 -0.47 19.40 -13.27
N GLY A 467 0.19 18.51 -12.54
CA GLY A 467 0.51 18.67 -11.12
C GLY A 467 -0.53 18.08 -10.17
N ASP A 468 -1.67 17.62 -10.66
CA ASP A 468 -2.66 16.93 -9.82
C ASP A 468 -2.17 15.55 -9.38
N LEU A 469 -2.68 15.11 -8.24
CA LEU A 469 -2.57 13.74 -7.77
C LEU A 469 -3.85 12.99 -8.13
N ILE A 470 -3.73 11.81 -8.71
CA ILE A 470 -4.88 10.92 -8.91
C ILE A 470 -5.56 10.61 -7.58
N ARG A 471 -6.89 10.72 -7.51
CA ARG A 471 -7.66 10.67 -6.26
C ARG A 471 -8.39 9.35 -6.03
N LYS A 472 -8.74 8.65 -7.08
CA LYS A 472 -9.36 7.32 -7.03
C LYS A 472 -9.20 6.58 -8.35
N ILE A 473 -9.43 5.28 -8.31
CA ILE A 473 -9.69 4.48 -9.51
C ILE A 473 -11.20 4.56 -9.79
N PRO A 474 -11.65 4.70 -11.05
CA PRO A 474 -13.06 4.63 -11.40
C PRO A 474 -13.74 3.38 -10.88
N LEU A 475 -15.04 3.45 -10.59
CA LEU A 475 -15.81 2.37 -9.94
C LEU A 475 -15.65 1.04 -10.68
N PRO A 476 -15.53 -0.08 -9.95
CA PRO A 476 -15.31 -1.39 -10.54
C PRO A 476 -16.54 -1.88 -11.32
N GLY A 477 -16.30 -2.71 -12.36
CA GLY A 477 -17.36 -3.19 -13.25
C GLY A 477 -17.73 -2.22 -14.37
N ARG A 478 -16.98 -1.12 -14.54
CA ARG A 478 -17.24 -0.11 -15.59
C ARG A 478 -17.17 -0.67 -17.01
N ASP A 479 -16.44 -1.76 -17.21
CA ASP A 479 -16.26 -2.38 -18.53
C ASP A 479 -17.40 -3.28 -18.98
N THR A 480 -18.37 -3.57 -18.09
CA THR A 480 -19.53 -4.41 -18.41
C THR A 480 -20.78 -3.56 -18.54
N SER A 481 -21.68 -3.93 -19.46
CA SER A 481 -22.99 -3.24 -19.58
C SER A 481 -23.80 -3.32 -18.29
N ALA A 482 -23.77 -4.47 -17.60
CA ALA A 482 -24.44 -4.65 -16.32
C ALA A 482 -23.77 -3.81 -15.21
N GLY A 483 -22.44 -3.84 -15.11
CA GLY A 483 -21.68 -3.04 -14.15
C GLY A 483 -21.86 -1.53 -14.36
N LEU A 484 -21.91 -1.08 -15.62
CA LEU A 484 -22.16 0.32 -15.95
C LEU A 484 -23.58 0.75 -15.53
N SER A 485 -24.57 -0.11 -15.70
CA SER A 485 -25.94 0.15 -15.23
C SER A 485 -25.98 0.32 -13.70
N ASP A 486 -25.32 -0.57 -12.95
CA ASP A 486 -25.27 -0.51 -11.49
C ASP A 486 -24.56 0.75 -11.00
N ILE A 487 -23.47 1.16 -11.67
CA ILE A 487 -22.75 2.42 -11.39
C ILE A 487 -23.69 3.61 -11.61
N GLN A 488 -24.44 3.65 -12.72
CA GLN A 488 -25.36 4.74 -13.02
C GLN A 488 -26.55 4.81 -12.06
N THR A 489 -27.00 3.67 -11.52
CA THR A 489 -28.17 3.59 -10.64
C THR A 489 -27.84 3.83 -9.17
N SER A 490 -26.72 3.32 -8.67
CA SER A 490 -26.35 3.41 -7.24
C SER A 490 -24.92 3.89 -6.99
N GLY A 491 -23.99 3.65 -7.93
CA GLY A 491 -22.59 3.97 -7.74
C GLY A 491 -22.31 5.47 -7.64
N ILE A 492 -22.89 6.25 -8.55
CA ILE A 492 -22.74 7.73 -8.57
C ILE A 492 -23.36 8.34 -7.32
N GLU A 493 -24.54 7.87 -6.89
CA GLU A 493 -25.17 8.31 -5.65
C GLU A 493 -24.30 7.99 -4.43
N ALA A 494 -23.75 6.79 -4.38
CA ALA A 494 -22.90 6.35 -3.27
C ALA A 494 -21.58 7.13 -3.17
N LEU A 495 -21.00 7.52 -4.32
CA LEU A 495 -19.82 8.41 -4.35
C LEU A 495 -20.15 9.83 -3.89
N GLY A 496 -21.38 10.31 -4.11
CA GLY A 496 -21.78 11.69 -3.91
C GLY A 496 -21.15 12.66 -4.93
N GLY A 497 -20.67 12.16 -6.07
CA GLY A 497 -20.02 12.94 -7.13
C GLY A 497 -19.81 12.13 -8.40
N THR A 498 -19.05 12.67 -9.34
CA THR A 498 -18.71 12.01 -10.60
C THR A 498 -17.78 10.83 -10.39
N ASP A 499 -17.88 9.81 -11.24
CA ASP A 499 -16.96 8.67 -11.25
C ASP A 499 -15.75 8.97 -12.15
N THR A 500 -14.83 9.81 -11.66
CA THR A 500 -13.62 10.24 -12.35
C THR A 500 -12.37 10.07 -11.50
N GLN A 501 -11.20 10.06 -12.12
CA GLN A 501 -9.91 9.91 -11.44
C GLN A 501 -9.58 11.09 -10.50
N GLY A 502 -10.11 12.28 -10.79
CA GLY A 502 -9.98 13.49 -9.95
C GLY A 502 -10.97 13.58 -8.80
N THR A 503 -11.99 12.70 -8.75
CA THR A 503 -12.97 12.70 -7.66
C THR A 503 -12.35 12.19 -6.37
N ARG A 504 -12.44 13.02 -5.30
CA ARG A 504 -11.94 12.64 -3.98
C ARG A 504 -12.85 11.60 -3.33
N VAL A 505 -12.26 10.62 -2.68
CA VAL A 505 -13.01 9.69 -1.83
C VAL A 505 -13.44 10.40 -0.54
N TRP A 506 -14.39 9.85 0.18
CA TRP A 506 -15.02 10.49 1.35
C TRP A 506 -14.06 11.08 2.38
N TRP A 507 -12.98 10.40 2.71
CA TRP A 507 -11.98 10.88 3.68
C TRP A 507 -10.89 11.77 3.08
N ASP A 508 -10.76 11.83 1.75
CA ASP A 508 -9.77 12.69 1.06
C ASP A 508 -10.33 14.12 0.93
N VAL A 509 -10.28 14.87 2.00
CA VAL A 509 -10.72 16.27 2.04
C VAL A 509 -9.55 17.23 2.09
N GLU A 510 -9.77 18.43 1.52
CA GLU A 510 -8.80 19.52 1.58
C GLU A 510 -8.70 20.13 2.98
N GLY A 511 -7.67 20.94 3.19
CA GLY A 511 -7.48 21.69 4.42
C GLY A 511 -6.30 21.20 5.25
N SER A 512 -6.14 21.82 6.42
CA SER A 512 -5.06 21.53 7.37
C SER A 512 -5.12 20.08 7.85
N ASN A 513 -3.95 19.53 8.17
CA ASN A 513 -3.84 18.22 8.82
C ASN A 513 -4.15 18.26 10.33
N PHE A 514 -4.23 19.48 10.93
CA PHE A 514 -4.47 19.71 12.36
C PHE A 514 -5.60 20.67 12.63
#